data_98dbada94a28f413f7edb6d1bd4fb37f
#
_entry.id   98dbada94a28f413f7edb6d1bd4fb37f
#
_cell.length_a   1.000
_cell.length_b   1.000
_cell.length_c   1.000
_cell.angle_alpha   90.00
_cell.angle_beta   90.00
_cell.angle_gamma   90.00
#
_symmetry.space_group_name_H-M   'P 1'
#
loop_
_entity.id
_entity.type
_entity.pdbx_description
1 polymer ?
#
loop_
_entity_poly.entity_id
_entity_poly.type
_entity_poly.pdbx_seq_one_letter_code
_entity_poly.pdbx_strand_id
1 'polypeptide(L)'
;ELGKEWLAVVKQGVKGYVLADRVNDLRPAHDGIELPEDYQISTSFTAVYSATADVNLSIRKEKDEDAKLIGTVYENESVDVMELDDQWARVKKGDADGYVLRSHLRYFRRYDPYGPYVPGVVFYPYAAVTTENTEIVNSETGESLRTVPKGAVMAVSAMQEDLSVTLPYDRITGRIRATGKLELEVVHPWNEAQTGDLIAVFSTYYDPEQTTQTQIGRLHNIMQGVERLNDVIVPSGEKFYFNDYCAPYTKSNGYEMGPIVNYVSSQKLGYGGGICQVSTTLYNAILQIPIGVIKAQVHSSYGISYVPLDMDAAVGKGNIDLRLQNTLPYDVRFALQAVGGVLTVRVYRAS
;
A
#
# COMPACT_ATOMS: atom_id res chain seq x y z
N GLU A 1 24.01 -14.02 2.74
CA GLU A 1 25.47 -13.83 2.79
C GLU A 1 26.05 -13.89 1.37
N LEU A 2 26.70 -12.82 0.93
CA LEU A 2 27.43 -12.76 -0.36
C LEU A 2 28.92 -13.06 -0.15
N GLY A 3 29.22 -14.23 0.40
CA GLY A 3 30.58 -14.62 0.75
C GLY A 3 31.00 -14.14 2.15
N LYS A 4 32.25 -14.37 2.53
CA LYS A 4 32.75 -14.09 3.89
C LYS A 4 32.95 -12.60 4.24
N GLU A 5 32.87 -11.72 3.25
CA GLU A 5 33.25 -10.32 3.40
C GLU A 5 32.11 -9.32 3.35
N TRP A 6 30.96 -9.71 2.76
CA TRP A 6 29.86 -8.79 2.55
C TRP A 6 28.53 -9.34 3.10
N LEU A 7 27.76 -8.48 3.75
CA LEU A 7 26.39 -8.73 4.19
C LEU A 7 25.44 -7.92 3.34
N ALA A 8 24.41 -8.56 2.81
CA ALA A 8 23.27 -7.85 2.24
C ALA A 8 22.47 -7.24 3.38
N VAL A 9 22.22 -5.96 3.32
CA VAL A 9 21.47 -5.21 4.32
C VAL A 9 20.33 -4.44 3.70
N VAL A 10 19.29 -4.25 4.49
CA VAL A 10 18.18 -3.36 4.14
C VAL A 10 18.03 -2.34 5.26
N LYS A 11 18.05 -1.06 4.92
CA LYS A 11 17.79 0.03 5.85
C LYS A 11 16.75 0.96 5.24
N GLN A 12 15.61 1.11 5.90
CA GLN A 12 14.51 1.97 5.45
C GLN A 12 14.07 1.66 4.00
N GLY A 13 14.00 0.37 3.64
CA GLY A 13 13.63 -0.08 2.30
C GLY A 13 14.75 -0.01 1.24
N VAL A 14 15.88 0.64 1.55
CA VAL A 14 17.03 0.68 0.64
C VAL A 14 17.88 -0.57 0.85
N LYS A 15 18.05 -1.36 -0.20
CA LYS A 15 18.94 -2.51 -0.20
C LYS A 15 20.37 -2.08 -0.52
N GLY A 16 21.33 -2.70 0.16
CA GLY A 16 22.74 -2.45 -0.04
C GLY A 16 23.59 -3.56 0.52
N TYR A 17 24.91 -3.37 0.46
CA TYR A 17 25.89 -4.29 0.99
C TYR A 17 26.83 -3.55 1.91
N VAL A 18 27.14 -4.18 3.04
CA VAL A 18 28.14 -3.67 4.00
C VAL A 18 29.19 -4.73 4.24
N LEU A 19 30.43 -4.31 4.54
CA LEU A 19 31.47 -5.24 4.94
C LEU A 19 31.09 -5.87 6.27
N ALA A 20 31.19 -7.20 6.37
CA ALA A 20 30.78 -7.94 7.57
C ALA A 20 31.58 -7.53 8.81
N ASP A 21 32.84 -7.10 8.64
CA ASP A 21 33.71 -6.61 9.71
C ASP A 21 33.31 -5.22 10.25
N ARG A 22 32.38 -4.55 9.60
CA ARG A 22 31.85 -3.23 9.99
C ARG A 22 30.49 -3.30 10.68
N VAL A 23 29.97 -4.50 10.88
CA VAL A 23 28.67 -4.72 11.52
C VAL A 23 28.89 -5.41 12.85
N ASN A 24 28.55 -4.72 13.93
CA ASN A 24 28.59 -5.23 15.29
C ASN A 24 27.18 -5.70 15.71
N ASP A 25 27.10 -6.65 16.62
CA ASP A 25 25.83 -7.12 17.24
C ASP A 25 24.80 -7.64 16.23
N LEU A 26 25.23 -8.49 15.29
CA LEU A 26 24.30 -9.22 14.44
C LEU A 26 23.35 -10.07 15.29
N ARG A 27 22.08 -9.73 15.27
CA ARG A 27 21.01 -10.50 15.92
C ARG A 27 20.09 -11.07 14.87
N PRO A 28 19.48 -12.25 15.11
CA PRO A 28 18.43 -12.77 14.23
C PRO A 28 17.31 -11.72 14.09
N ALA A 29 16.86 -11.46 12.89
CA ALA A 29 15.82 -10.46 12.61
C ALA A 29 14.42 -10.84 13.14
N HIS A 30 14.28 -11.99 13.79
CA HIS A 30 13.02 -12.58 14.23
C HIS A 30 12.91 -12.80 15.75
N ASP A 31 13.77 -12.20 16.56
CA ASP A 31 13.64 -12.25 18.00
C ASP A 31 12.38 -11.48 18.42
N GLY A 32 11.26 -12.19 18.60
CA GLY A 32 10.04 -11.65 19.15
C GLY A 32 8.74 -11.85 18.35
N ILE A 33 8.78 -12.46 17.16
CA ILE A 33 7.54 -12.91 16.52
C ILE A 33 7.30 -14.36 16.94
N GLU A 34 6.41 -14.58 17.89
CA GLU A 34 5.81 -15.90 18.10
C GLU A 34 4.84 -16.14 16.93
N LEU A 35 5.28 -16.97 15.97
CA LEU A 35 4.38 -17.49 14.95
C LEU A 35 3.33 -18.38 15.65
N PRO A 36 2.07 -18.41 15.18
CA PRO A 36 1.08 -19.35 15.70
C PRO A 36 1.65 -20.78 15.71
N GLU A 37 1.32 -21.58 16.76
CA GLU A 37 1.86 -22.96 16.90
C GLU A 37 1.54 -23.86 15.70
N ASP A 38 0.53 -23.53 14.93
CA ASP A 38 0.10 -24.22 13.71
C ASP A 38 0.68 -23.60 12.42
N TYR A 39 1.51 -22.54 12.53
CA TYR A 39 2.12 -21.92 11.37
C TYR A 39 3.20 -22.84 10.77
N GLN A 40 2.87 -23.39 9.62
CA GLN A 40 3.83 -24.19 8.84
C GLN A 40 4.47 -23.30 7.78
N ILE A 41 5.79 -23.12 7.86
CA ILE A 41 6.55 -22.56 6.74
C ILE A 41 6.34 -23.48 5.55
N SER A 42 5.54 -23.03 4.59
CA SER A 42 5.35 -23.79 3.36
C SER A 42 6.68 -23.86 2.62
N THR A 43 7.26 -25.07 2.58
CA THR A 43 8.46 -25.37 1.76
C THR A 43 8.10 -25.64 0.30
N SER A 44 6.80 -25.66 -0.04
CA SER A 44 6.36 -25.69 -1.44
C SER A 44 6.55 -24.31 -2.04
N PHE A 45 6.91 -24.24 -3.32
CA PHE A 45 7.06 -23.01 -4.12
C PHE A 45 5.72 -22.26 -4.23
N THR A 46 5.31 -21.65 -3.13
CA THR A 46 4.09 -20.84 -3.07
C THR A 46 4.47 -19.40 -3.41
N ALA A 47 3.68 -18.76 -4.24
CA ALA A 47 3.87 -17.35 -4.55
C ALA A 47 3.85 -16.53 -3.27
N VAL A 48 4.85 -15.65 -3.12
CA VAL A 48 4.96 -14.76 -1.96
C VAL A 48 4.09 -13.52 -2.16
N TYR A 49 4.02 -13.04 -3.41
CA TYR A 49 3.25 -11.88 -3.80
C TYR A 49 2.43 -12.12 -5.06
N SER A 50 1.35 -11.37 -5.22
CA SER A 50 0.77 -10.98 -6.50
C SER A 50 1.30 -9.60 -6.87
N ALA A 51 1.60 -9.36 -8.13
CA ALA A 51 1.98 -8.05 -8.64
C ALA A 51 1.30 -7.79 -9.98
N THR A 52 1.15 -6.52 -10.36
CA THR A 52 0.54 -6.10 -11.62
C THR A 52 1.61 -5.57 -12.57
N ALA A 53 1.57 -5.99 -13.82
CA ALA A 53 2.46 -5.49 -14.87
C ALA A 53 2.00 -4.10 -15.35
N ASP A 54 2.93 -3.14 -15.50
CA ASP A 54 2.63 -1.79 -16.03
C ASP A 54 2.82 -1.70 -17.55
N VAL A 55 3.42 -2.72 -18.15
CA VAL A 55 3.57 -2.92 -19.60
C VAL A 55 3.44 -4.41 -19.94
N ASN A 56 3.41 -4.76 -21.22
CA ASN A 56 3.52 -6.16 -21.62
C ASN A 56 4.92 -6.69 -21.29
N LEU A 57 5.01 -7.65 -20.38
CA LEU A 57 6.26 -8.25 -19.91
C LEU A 57 6.53 -9.61 -20.53
N SER A 58 7.70 -9.79 -21.08
CA SER A 58 8.19 -11.08 -21.54
C SER A 58 8.64 -11.93 -20.34
N ILE A 59 8.04 -13.11 -20.14
CA ILE A 59 8.55 -14.09 -19.18
C ILE A 59 9.72 -14.83 -19.85
N ARG A 60 10.91 -14.66 -19.31
CA ARG A 60 12.15 -15.28 -19.79
C ARG A 60 12.48 -16.51 -18.98
N LYS A 61 13.12 -17.49 -19.62
CA LYS A 61 13.52 -18.73 -18.93
C LYS A 61 14.63 -18.49 -17.89
N GLU A 62 15.48 -17.49 -18.10
CA GLU A 62 16.61 -17.11 -17.27
C GLU A 62 16.60 -15.59 -17.04
N LYS A 63 17.38 -15.10 -16.06
CA LYS A 63 17.53 -13.67 -15.72
C LYS A 63 18.37 -12.94 -16.79
N ASP A 64 17.91 -12.96 -18.02
CA ASP A 64 18.57 -12.37 -19.18
C ASP A 64 17.48 -11.90 -20.18
N GLU A 65 17.61 -10.68 -20.69
CA GLU A 65 16.66 -10.10 -21.64
C GLU A 65 16.66 -10.80 -23.00
N ASP A 66 17.75 -11.48 -23.35
CA ASP A 66 17.91 -12.27 -24.59
C ASP A 66 17.55 -13.77 -24.37
N ALA A 67 17.27 -14.18 -23.14
CA ALA A 67 16.88 -15.55 -22.83
C ALA A 67 15.57 -15.94 -23.51
N LYS A 68 15.37 -17.25 -23.66
CA LYS A 68 14.18 -17.80 -24.32
C LYS A 68 12.89 -17.27 -23.72
N LEU A 69 12.04 -16.70 -24.56
CA LEU A 69 10.67 -16.31 -24.21
C LEU A 69 9.82 -17.57 -23.95
N ILE A 70 9.16 -17.64 -22.80
CA ILE A 70 8.31 -18.76 -22.38
C ILE A 70 6.88 -18.35 -22.05
N GLY A 71 6.59 -17.06 -21.98
CA GLY A 71 5.26 -16.52 -21.72
C GLY A 71 5.24 -15.00 -21.76
N THR A 72 4.06 -14.45 -21.56
CA THR A 72 3.85 -12.98 -21.50
C THR A 72 2.85 -12.66 -20.40
N VAL A 73 3.17 -11.67 -19.56
CA VAL A 73 2.23 -10.98 -18.69
C VAL A 73 1.79 -9.72 -19.43
N TYR A 74 0.51 -9.55 -19.66
CA TYR A 74 0.02 -8.36 -20.36
C TYR A 74 -0.08 -7.17 -19.42
N GLU A 75 -0.03 -5.98 -19.99
CA GLU A 75 -0.23 -4.74 -19.26
C GLU A 75 -1.54 -4.78 -18.43
N ASN A 76 -1.47 -4.31 -17.18
CA ASN A 76 -2.54 -4.36 -16.17
C ASN A 76 -2.98 -5.77 -15.76
N GLU A 77 -2.26 -6.81 -16.13
CA GLU A 77 -2.51 -8.17 -15.67
C GLU A 77 -1.73 -8.46 -14.39
N SER A 78 -2.38 -9.18 -13.46
CA SER A 78 -1.73 -9.65 -12.24
C SER A 78 -1.00 -10.97 -12.47
N VAL A 79 0.13 -11.15 -11.80
CA VAL A 79 0.97 -12.34 -11.87
C VAL A 79 1.47 -12.76 -10.49
N ASP A 80 1.61 -14.05 -10.29
CA ASP A 80 2.21 -14.60 -9.09
C ASP A 80 3.72 -14.38 -9.07
N VAL A 81 4.23 -13.78 -8.00
CA VAL A 81 5.65 -13.53 -7.79
C VAL A 81 6.20 -14.49 -6.75
N MET A 82 7.16 -15.29 -7.16
CA MET A 82 7.77 -16.36 -6.35
C MET A 82 9.03 -15.88 -5.63
N GLU A 83 9.82 -15.08 -6.31
CA GLU A 83 11.10 -14.54 -5.83
C GLU A 83 11.33 -13.14 -6.40
N LEU A 84 12.09 -12.32 -5.68
CA LEU A 84 12.48 -10.98 -6.08
C LEU A 84 13.97 -10.75 -5.80
N ASP A 85 14.66 -10.16 -6.76
CA ASP A 85 15.93 -9.47 -6.51
C ASP A 85 15.87 -8.02 -7.01
N ASP A 86 17.01 -7.36 -7.15
CA ASP A 86 17.03 -5.94 -7.48
C ASP A 86 16.60 -5.65 -8.92
N GLN A 87 16.78 -6.58 -9.84
CA GLN A 87 16.50 -6.41 -11.28
C GLN A 87 15.39 -7.34 -11.77
N TRP A 88 15.26 -8.55 -11.21
CA TRP A 88 14.38 -9.58 -11.71
C TRP A 88 13.37 -10.05 -10.68
N ALA A 89 12.20 -10.43 -11.17
CA ALA A 89 11.19 -11.17 -10.43
C ALA A 89 10.97 -12.53 -11.09
N ARG A 90 11.04 -13.62 -10.31
CA ARG A 90 10.53 -14.90 -10.76
C ARG A 90 9.02 -14.90 -10.64
N VAL A 91 8.36 -15.16 -11.75
CA VAL A 91 6.90 -15.13 -11.84
C VAL A 91 6.36 -16.45 -12.37
N LYS A 92 5.13 -16.76 -11.97
CA LYS A 92 4.40 -17.92 -12.51
C LYS A 92 3.07 -17.47 -13.09
N LYS A 93 2.81 -17.89 -14.34
CA LYS A 93 1.56 -17.63 -15.04
C LYS A 93 1.19 -18.87 -15.86
N GLY A 94 0.15 -19.58 -15.41
CA GLY A 94 -0.19 -20.88 -16.00
C GLY A 94 1.01 -21.84 -15.92
N ASP A 95 1.43 -22.38 -17.07
CA ASP A 95 2.60 -23.27 -17.17
C ASP A 95 3.93 -22.51 -17.30
N ALA A 96 3.92 -21.21 -17.51
CA ALA A 96 5.13 -20.39 -17.59
C ALA A 96 5.66 -20.09 -16.18
N ASP A 97 6.87 -20.56 -15.88
CA ASP A 97 7.63 -20.28 -14.67
C ASP A 97 8.99 -19.72 -15.09
N GLY A 98 9.21 -18.44 -14.87
CA GLY A 98 10.41 -17.74 -15.36
C GLY A 98 10.53 -16.34 -14.80
N TYR A 99 11.29 -15.50 -15.48
CA TYR A 99 11.73 -14.21 -14.98
C TYR A 99 11.21 -13.06 -15.82
N VAL A 100 10.83 -11.97 -15.16
CA VAL A 100 10.49 -10.68 -15.77
C VAL A 100 11.29 -9.57 -15.11
N LEU A 101 11.43 -8.41 -15.78
CA LEU A 101 12.04 -7.24 -15.19
C LEU A 101 11.17 -6.71 -14.04
N ARG A 102 11.75 -6.64 -12.84
CA ARG A 102 11.06 -6.16 -11.64
C ARG A 102 10.60 -4.72 -11.77
N SER A 103 11.35 -3.88 -12.49
CA SER A 103 11.05 -2.46 -12.69
C SER A 103 9.65 -2.20 -13.27
N HIS A 104 9.07 -3.18 -13.95
CA HIS A 104 7.77 -3.12 -14.58
C HIS A 104 6.66 -3.87 -13.83
N LEU A 105 6.95 -4.29 -12.60
CA LEU A 105 5.94 -4.81 -11.70
C LEU A 105 5.57 -3.73 -10.68
N ARG A 106 4.27 -3.57 -10.50
CA ARG A 106 3.67 -2.62 -9.56
C ARG A 106 2.74 -3.36 -8.62
N TYR A 107 2.37 -2.70 -7.51
CA TYR A 107 1.26 -3.09 -6.66
C TYR A 107 1.37 -4.52 -6.13
N PHE A 108 2.51 -4.80 -5.51
CA PHE A 108 2.74 -6.08 -4.87
C PHE A 108 1.75 -6.28 -3.72
N ARG A 109 1.02 -7.38 -3.76
CA ARG A 109 0.10 -7.83 -2.73
C ARG A 109 0.63 -9.12 -2.13
N ARG A 110 0.82 -9.16 -0.83
CA ARG A 110 1.28 -10.35 -0.12
C ARG A 110 0.15 -11.37 0.03
N TYR A 111 0.43 -12.64 -0.27
CA TYR A 111 -0.55 -13.71 -0.14
C TYR A 111 -0.66 -14.23 1.29
N ASP A 112 0.48 -14.44 1.95
CA ASP A 112 0.53 -14.96 3.31
C ASP A 112 0.79 -13.82 4.31
N PRO A 113 -0.17 -13.52 5.20
CA PRO A 113 0.02 -12.48 6.21
C PRO A 113 1.13 -12.81 7.21
N TYR A 114 1.43 -14.09 7.40
CA TYR A 114 2.48 -14.60 8.30
C TYR A 114 3.77 -14.99 7.56
N GLY A 115 3.75 -14.96 6.24
CA GLY A 115 4.89 -15.30 5.40
C GLY A 115 6.07 -14.33 5.55
N PRO A 116 7.24 -14.69 5.01
CA PRO A 116 8.42 -13.86 5.13
C PRO A 116 8.13 -12.47 4.54
N TYR A 117 8.37 -11.44 5.35
CA TYR A 117 8.32 -10.05 4.93
C TYR A 117 9.57 -9.74 4.09
N VAL A 118 9.38 -9.23 2.87
CA VAL A 118 10.48 -8.76 2.03
C VAL A 118 10.45 -7.23 2.03
N PRO A 119 11.37 -6.59 2.76
CA PRO A 119 11.44 -5.14 2.84
C PRO A 119 11.61 -4.48 1.46
N GLY A 120 11.00 -3.34 1.26
CA GLY A 120 11.17 -2.52 0.06
C GLY A 120 10.37 -2.94 -1.17
N VAL A 121 9.55 -4.00 -1.09
CA VAL A 121 8.68 -4.42 -2.20
C VAL A 121 7.41 -3.57 -2.25
N VAL A 122 6.86 -3.22 -1.07
CA VAL A 122 5.68 -2.36 -0.91
C VAL A 122 5.97 -1.42 0.26
N PHE A 123 6.94 -0.54 0.14
CA PHE A 123 7.37 0.30 1.24
C PHE A 123 7.50 1.75 0.80
N TYR A 124 6.87 2.64 1.54
CA TYR A 124 7.02 4.07 1.36
C TYR A 124 7.88 4.62 2.50
N PRO A 125 9.11 5.08 2.23
CA PRO A 125 10.08 5.41 3.28
C PRO A 125 9.74 6.65 4.09
N TYR A 126 8.82 7.51 3.60
CA TYR A 126 8.45 8.74 4.29
C TYR A 126 6.96 9.04 4.14
N ALA A 127 6.40 9.69 5.15
CA ALA A 127 5.24 10.55 5.02
C ALA A 127 5.72 12.00 4.86
N ALA A 128 5.22 12.72 3.87
CA ALA A 128 5.53 14.12 3.65
C ALA A 128 4.35 15.01 4.07
N VAL A 129 4.61 15.99 4.94
CA VAL A 129 3.63 17.02 5.33
C VAL A 129 3.98 18.30 4.61
N THR A 130 3.04 18.88 3.88
CA THR A 130 3.27 20.17 3.19
C THR A 130 3.27 21.32 4.18
N THR A 131 4.29 22.18 4.10
CA THR A 131 4.42 23.40 4.92
C THR A 131 3.76 24.63 4.28
N GLU A 132 3.51 24.55 3.00
CA GLU A 132 2.78 25.54 2.18
C GLU A 132 2.04 24.86 1.03
N ASN A 133 1.31 25.64 0.21
CA ASN A 133 0.69 25.10 -1.00
C ASN A 133 1.77 24.53 -1.93
N THR A 134 1.63 23.26 -2.30
CA THR A 134 2.67 22.51 -2.98
C THR A 134 2.10 21.85 -4.24
N GLU A 135 2.78 22.05 -5.36
CA GLU A 135 2.40 21.45 -6.63
C GLU A 135 2.93 20.02 -6.76
N ILE A 136 2.07 19.11 -7.18
CA ILE A 136 2.42 17.75 -7.63
C ILE A 136 2.37 17.76 -9.15
N VAL A 137 3.44 17.31 -9.78
CA VAL A 137 3.52 17.14 -11.24
C VAL A 137 3.63 15.66 -11.60
N ASN A 138 3.24 15.31 -12.82
CA ASN A 138 3.54 14.00 -13.39
C ASN A 138 5.06 13.84 -13.51
N SER A 139 5.62 12.75 -12.99
CA SER A 139 7.07 12.53 -12.96
C SER A 139 7.68 12.37 -14.35
N GLU A 140 6.91 11.90 -15.33
CA GLU A 140 7.34 11.64 -16.70
C GLU A 140 7.16 12.86 -17.61
N THR A 141 5.95 13.45 -17.59
CA THR A 141 5.62 14.55 -18.50
C THR A 141 5.93 15.93 -17.92
N GLY A 142 6.03 16.04 -16.60
CA GLY A 142 6.19 17.31 -15.90
C GLY A 142 4.92 18.18 -15.83
N GLU A 143 3.79 17.68 -16.34
CA GLU A 143 2.51 18.38 -16.28
C GLU A 143 2.00 18.49 -14.85
N SER A 144 1.36 19.60 -14.53
CA SER A 144 0.71 19.80 -13.23
C SER A 144 -0.44 18.82 -13.04
N LEU A 145 -0.38 18.07 -11.98
CA LEU A 145 -1.46 17.14 -11.59
C LEU A 145 -2.40 17.79 -10.58
N ARG A 146 -1.83 18.47 -9.59
CA ARG A 146 -2.58 19.07 -8.50
C ARG A 146 -1.73 20.02 -7.67
N THR A 147 -2.35 21.04 -7.09
CA THR A 147 -1.79 21.78 -5.96
C THR A 147 -2.48 21.31 -4.67
N VAL A 148 -1.71 20.85 -3.70
CA VAL A 148 -2.20 20.46 -2.38
C VAL A 148 -1.93 21.58 -1.38
N PRO A 149 -2.85 21.86 -0.42
CA PRO A 149 -2.68 22.93 0.53
C PRO A 149 -1.65 22.57 1.62
N LYS A 150 -1.22 23.55 2.39
CA LYS A 150 -0.47 23.35 3.63
C LYS A 150 -1.17 22.35 4.54
N GLY A 151 -0.41 21.45 5.16
CA GLY A 151 -0.88 20.44 6.10
C GLY A 151 -1.40 19.14 5.44
N ALA A 152 -1.37 19.03 4.11
CA ALA A 152 -1.65 17.77 3.45
C ALA A 152 -0.51 16.76 3.72
N VAL A 153 -0.87 15.53 4.03
CA VAL A 153 0.08 14.43 4.24
C VAL A 153 0.03 13.48 3.05
N MET A 154 1.20 13.06 2.58
CA MET A 154 1.32 12.16 1.42
C MET A 154 2.37 11.08 1.67
N ALA A 155 2.12 9.87 1.17
CA ALA A 155 3.12 8.82 1.11
C ALA A 155 4.17 9.15 0.04
N VAL A 156 5.44 8.99 0.37
CA VAL A 156 6.58 9.22 -0.53
C VAL A 156 7.22 7.89 -0.88
N SER A 157 7.32 7.59 -2.17
CA SER A 157 7.91 6.34 -2.67
C SER A 157 9.43 6.40 -2.76
N ALA A 158 10.01 7.56 -3.06
CA ALA A 158 11.45 7.75 -3.07
C ALA A 158 11.83 9.24 -2.96
N MET A 159 13.01 9.49 -2.43
CA MET A 159 13.70 10.79 -2.53
C MET A 159 14.81 10.67 -3.56
N GLN A 160 14.87 11.64 -4.48
CA GLN A 160 15.85 11.69 -5.57
C GLN A 160 17.11 12.43 -5.14
N GLU A 161 18.19 12.31 -5.92
CA GLU A 161 19.45 13.01 -5.65
C GLU A 161 19.32 14.54 -5.68
N ASP A 162 18.39 15.08 -6.49
CA ASP A 162 18.08 16.49 -6.56
C ASP A 162 17.14 16.97 -5.44
N LEU A 163 16.97 16.14 -4.41
CA LEU A 163 16.06 16.37 -3.28
C LEU A 163 14.58 16.50 -3.66
N SER A 164 14.19 16.18 -4.87
CA SER A 164 12.78 15.99 -5.18
C SER A 164 12.26 14.68 -4.62
N VAL A 165 10.96 14.56 -4.43
CA VAL A 165 10.33 13.31 -3.99
C VAL A 165 9.35 12.80 -5.03
N THR A 166 9.29 11.48 -5.16
CA THR A 166 8.25 10.80 -5.93
C THR A 166 7.21 10.20 -5.01
N LEU A 167 5.99 10.11 -5.48
CA LEU A 167 4.85 9.62 -4.71
C LEU A 167 3.89 8.84 -5.62
N PRO A 168 3.19 7.84 -5.08
CA PRO A 168 2.10 7.21 -5.82
C PRO A 168 0.98 8.24 -6.00
N TYR A 169 0.52 8.43 -7.23
CA TYR A 169 -0.58 9.31 -7.55
C TYR A 169 -1.55 8.57 -8.47
N ASP A 170 -2.67 8.10 -7.92
CA ASP A 170 -3.59 7.22 -8.62
C ASP A 170 -2.85 6.04 -9.27
N ARG A 171 -2.81 5.97 -10.59
CA ARG A 171 -2.11 4.91 -11.36
C ARG A 171 -0.79 5.36 -11.98
N ILE A 172 -0.32 6.55 -11.62
CA ILE A 172 0.92 7.12 -12.14
C ILE A 172 1.85 7.53 -11.00
N THR A 173 3.04 7.96 -11.34
CA THR A 173 3.98 8.52 -10.37
C THR A 173 3.90 10.05 -10.39
N GLY A 174 3.58 10.63 -9.25
CA GLY A 174 3.68 12.06 -9.01
C GLY A 174 5.08 12.44 -8.54
N ARG A 175 5.44 13.71 -8.70
CA ARG A 175 6.70 14.29 -8.23
C ARG A 175 6.47 15.66 -7.61
N ILE A 176 7.14 15.91 -6.48
CA ILE A 176 7.28 17.23 -5.89
C ILE A 176 8.75 17.65 -6.05
N ARG A 177 8.97 18.76 -6.76
CA ARG A 177 10.32 19.21 -7.16
C ARG A 177 11.10 19.93 -6.05
N ALA A 178 10.39 20.47 -5.06
CA ALA A 178 10.98 21.31 -4.01
C ALA A 178 10.69 20.74 -2.62
N THR A 179 11.62 19.94 -2.11
CA THR A 179 11.49 19.34 -0.77
C THR A 179 11.55 20.33 0.39
N GLY A 180 12.07 21.56 0.18
CA GLY A 180 12.05 22.63 1.20
C GLY A 180 10.65 23.06 1.65
N LYS A 181 9.60 22.59 0.96
CA LYS A 181 8.19 22.78 1.29
C LYS A 181 7.56 21.60 2.04
N LEU A 182 8.37 20.62 2.42
CA LEU A 182 7.92 19.38 3.03
C LEU A 182 8.64 19.15 4.36
N GLU A 183 7.87 18.72 5.34
CA GLU A 183 8.39 18.05 6.53
C GLU A 183 8.25 16.54 6.31
N LEU A 184 9.36 15.82 6.41
CA LEU A 184 9.40 14.37 6.19
C LEU A 184 9.40 13.62 7.52
N GLU A 185 8.42 12.75 7.70
CA GLU A 185 8.35 11.78 8.79
C GLU A 185 8.85 10.43 8.26
N VAL A 186 9.87 9.85 8.90
CA VAL A 186 10.48 8.59 8.50
C VAL A 186 9.53 7.44 8.82
N VAL A 187 9.39 6.51 7.89
CA VAL A 187 8.69 5.23 8.13
C VAL A 187 9.73 4.22 8.61
N HIS A 188 9.58 3.74 9.83
CA HIS A 188 10.48 2.79 10.46
C HIS A 188 10.12 1.36 10.09
N PRO A 189 11.09 0.47 9.90
CA PRO A 189 10.82 -0.96 9.80
C PRO A 189 10.03 -1.44 11.02
N TRP A 190 8.97 -2.19 10.79
CA TRP A 190 8.05 -2.62 11.85
C TRP A 190 8.77 -3.35 13.01
N ASN A 191 9.84 -4.12 12.72
CA ASN A 191 10.62 -4.88 13.70
C ASN A 191 11.67 -4.04 14.46
N GLU A 192 11.91 -2.79 14.03
CA GLU A 192 12.86 -1.86 14.66
C GLU A 192 12.15 -0.67 15.31
N ALA A 193 10.87 -0.47 14.97
CA ALA A 193 10.08 0.66 15.42
C ALA A 193 9.95 0.72 16.94
N GLN A 194 9.96 1.92 17.50
CA GLN A 194 9.66 2.23 18.89
C GLN A 194 8.23 2.75 19.03
N THR A 195 7.72 2.79 20.25
CA THR A 195 6.41 3.38 20.53
C THR A 195 6.35 4.82 20.01
N GLY A 196 5.34 5.12 19.19
CA GLY A 196 5.17 6.40 18.53
C GLY A 196 5.72 6.47 17.11
N ASP A 197 6.53 5.51 16.67
CA ASP A 197 7.10 5.50 15.33
C ASP A 197 6.04 5.18 14.27
N LEU A 198 6.14 5.88 13.14
CA LEU A 198 5.40 5.57 11.92
C LEU A 198 5.97 4.31 11.27
N ILE A 199 5.12 3.31 11.00
CA ILE A 199 5.54 2.01 10.43
C ILE A 199 4.97 1.72 9.05
N ALA A 200 3.91 2.42 8.64
CA ALA A 200 3.39 2.36 7.27
C ALA A 200 2.61 3.63 6.93
N VAL A 201 2.60 3.99 5.66
CA VAL A 201 1.84 5.11 5.13
C VAL A 201 1.36 4.81 3.71
N PHE A 202 0.13 5.19 3.39
CA PHE A 202 -0.38 5.16 2.02
C PHE A 202 -1.32 6.33 1.77
N SER A 203 -1.35 6.80 0.51
CA SER A 203 -2.21 7.91 0.11
C SER A 203 -2.97 7.57 -1.17
N THR A 204 -4.21 8.04 -1.23
CA THR A 204 -5.03 8.08 -2.44
C THR A 204 -5.56 9.49 -2.66
N TYR A 205 -5.99 9.78 -3.88
CA TYR A 205 -6.39 11.13 -4.27
C TYR A 205 -7.86 11.18 -4.66
N TYR A 206 -8.49 12.31 -4.41
CA TYR A 206 -9.86 12.61 -4.82
C TYR A 206 -9.96 14.08 -5.19
N ASP A 207 -10.91 14.44 -6.04
CA ASP A 207 -11.15 15.85 -6.37
C ASP A 207 -11.90 16.54 -5.22
N PRO A 208 -11.30 17.54 -4.54
CA PRO A 208 -11.93 18.25 -3.44
C PRO A 208 -12.92 19.33 -3.91
N GLU A 209 -12.84 19.74 -5.18
CA GLU A 209 -13.67 20.81 -5.75
C GLU A 209 -14.89 20.24 -6.48
N GLN A 210 -15.89 19.84 -5.71
CA GLN A 210 -17.09 19.22 -6.25
C GLN A 210 -18.29 20.16 -6.19
N THR A 211 -19.05 20.20 -7.27
CA THR A 211 -20.24 21.08 -7.41
C THR A 211 -21.56 20.32 -7.40
N THR A 212 -21.55 19.05 -7.72
CA THR A 212 -22.78 18.25 -7.71
C THR A 212 -23.06 17.69 -6.33
N GLN A 213 -24.33 17.68 -5.92
CA GLN A 213 -24.76 17.20 -4.60
C GLN A 213 -24.26 15.77 -4.30
N THR A 214 -24.24 14.90 -5.28
CA THR A 214 -23.79 13.50 -5.09
C THR A 214 -22.27 13.40 -4.90
N GLN A 215 -21.50 14.25 -5.55
CA GLN A 215 -20.04 14.29 -5.35
C GLN A 215 -19.69 14.97 -4.02
N ILE A 216 -20.42 16.01 -3.62
CA ILE A 216 -20.31 16.59 -2.27
C ILE A 216 -20.63 15.53 -1.22
N GLY A 217 -21.71 14.75 -1.41
CA GLY A 217 -22.03 13.62 -0.54
C GLY A 217 -20.93 12.57 -0.47
N ARG A 218 -20.23 12.31 -1.59
CA ARG A 218 -19.04 11.43 -1.60
C ARG A 218 -17.91 11.98 -0.72
N LEU A 219 -17.60 13.26 -0.83
CA LEU A 219 -16.58 13.89 0.02
C LEU A 219 -16.96 13.82 1.50
N HIS A 220 -18.22 14.12 1.83
CA HIS A 220 -18.74 13.98 3.18
C HIS A 220 -18.53 12.55 3.72
N ASN A 221 -18.83 11.53 2.93
CA ASN A 221 -18.67 10.13 3.33
C ASN A 221 -17.20 9.74 3.56
N ILE A 222 -16.28 10.25 2.74
CA ILE A 222 -14.84 10.06 2.96
C ILE A 222 -14.44 10.65 4.32
N MET A 223 -14.86 11.90 4.62
CA MET A 223 -14.56 12.55 5.89
C MET A 223 -15.16 11.78 7.08
N GLN A 224 -16.38 11.26 6.95
CA GLN A 224 -17.01 10.40 7.96
C GLN A 224 -16.18 9.13 8.24
N GLY A 225 -15.67 8.48 7.20
CA GLY A 225 -14.80 7.31 7.36
C GLY A 225 -13.48 7.66 8.03
N VAL A 226 -12.88 8.79 7.65
CA VAL A 226 -11.65 9.30 8.29
C VAL A 226 -11.88 9.58 9.77
N GLU A 227 -12.94 10.31 10.13
CA GLU A 227 -13.26 10.65 11.51
C GLU A 227 -13.46 9.39 12.38
N ARG A 228 -14.15 8.39 11.86
CA ARG A 228 -14.47 7.15 12.60
C ARG A 228 -13.29 6.22 12.81
N LEU A 229 -12.29 6.29 11.93
CA LEU A 229 -11.13 5.41 11.98
C LEU A 229 -9.87 6.10 12.50
N ASN A 230 -9.88 7.43 12.56
CA ASN A 230 -8.74 8.16 13.10
C ASN A 230 -8.57 7.84 14.59
N ASP A 231 -7.31 7.59 14.99
CA ASP A 231 -6.89 7.20 16.33
C ASP A 231 -7.43 5.85 16.85
N VAL A 232 -8.00 5.01 15.96
CA VAL A 232 -8.32 3.63 16.32
C VAL A 232 -7.03 2.86 16.63
N ILE A 233 -7.03 2.22 17.80
CA ILE A 233 -5.96 1.32 18.26
C ILE A 233 -6.43 -0.11 18.06
N VAL A 234 -5.60 -0.93 17.42
CA VAL A 234 -5.80 -2.37 17.29
C VAL A 234 -4.74 -3.07 18.14
N PRO A 235 -5.11 -3.65 19.29
CA PRO A 235 -4.17 -4.34 20.16
C PRO A 235 -3.49 -5.54 19.47
N SER A 236 -2.29 -5.88 19.94
CA SER A 236 -1.58 -7.08 19.49
C SER A 236 -2.45 -8.33 19.60
N GLY A 237 -2.50 -9.14 18.54
CA GLY A 237 -3.31 -10.35 18.46
C GLY A 237 -4.79 -10.11 18.11
N GLU A 238 -5.31 -8.90 18.28
CA GLU A 238 -6.73 -8.61 18.09
C GLU A 238 -7.11 -8.42 16.63
N LYS A 239 -8.40 -8.63 16.35
CA LYS A 239 -8.99 -8.46 15.03
C LYS A 239 -9.62 -7.07 14.88
N PHE A 240 -9.53 -6.55 13.68
CA PHE A 240 -10.18 -5.31 13.27
C PHE A 240 -11.14 -5.60 12.11
N TYR A 241 -12.36 -5.10 12.22
CA TYR A 241 -13.38 -5.15 11.18
C TYR A 241 -13.78 -3.73 10.82
N PHE A 242 -13.57 -3.34 9.57
CA PHE A 242 -13.84 -1.96 9.13
C PHE A 242 -15.31 -1.56 9.34
N ASN A 243 -16.22 -2.51 9.09
CA ASN A 243 -17.64 -2.27 9.22
C ASN A 243 -18.12 -2.09 10.68
N ASP A 244 -17.36 -2.54 11.68
CA ASP A 244 -17.71 -2.30 13.09
C ASP A 244 -17.63 -0.81 13.44
N TYR A 245 -16.77 -0.05 12.74
CA TYR A 245 -16.62 1.39 12.91
C TYR A 245 -17.50 2.21 11.95
N CYS A 246 -17.65 1.74 10.72
CA CYS A 246 -18.20 2.55 9.64
C CYS A 246 -19.65 2.21 9.27
N ALA A 247 -20.09 0.95 9.41
CA ALA A 247 -21.46 0.56 9.08
C ALA A 247 -22.46 0.94 10.21
N PRO A 248 -23.77 0.96 9.94
CA PRO A 248 -24.42 0.80 8.64
C PRO A 248 -24.32 2.06 7.76
N TYR A 249 -24.22 1.87 6.45
CA TYR A 249 -24.17 2.96 5.48
C TYR A 249 -25.59 3.49 5.20
N THR A 250 -26.06 4.36 6.07
CA THR A 250 -27.43 4.91 6.03
C THR A 250 -27.41 6.41 6.36
N LYS A 251 -28.49 7.11 5.97
CA LYS A 251 -28.67 8.52 6.34
C LYS A 251 -28.71 8.72 7.86
N SER A 252 -29.39 7.82 8.59
CA SER A 252 -29.46 7.89 10.06
C SER A 252 -28.12 7.70 10.75
N ASN A 253 -27.13 7.12 10.07
CA ASN A 253 -25.76 6.98 10.55
C ASN A 253 -24.82 8.06 9.98
N GLY A 254 -25.39 9.18 9.48
CA GLY A 254 -24.62 10.33 9.02
C GLY A 254 -24.09 10.26 7.58
N TYR A 255 -24.42 9.23 6.81
CA TYR A 255 -23.97 9.14 5.42
C TYR A 255 -24.87 9.89 4.46
N GLU A 256 -24.25 10.46 3.43
CA GLU A 256 -24.91 11.14 2.33
C GLU A 256 -24.96 10.24 1.07
N MET A 257 -25.84 10.61 0.12
CA MET A 257 -25.89 9.97 -1.18
C MET A 257 -24.65 10.30 -2.00
N GLY A 258 -23.96 9.28 -2.46
CA GLY A 258 -22.78 9.41 -3.32
C GLY A 258 -22.73 8.32 -4.37
N PRO A 259 -21.81 8.42 -5.37
CA PRO A 259 -21.62 7.38 -6.37
C PRO A 259 -21.19 6.07 -5.73
N ILE A 260 -21.83 4.97 -6.14
CA ILE A 260 -21.47 3.61 -5.74
C ILE A 260 -21.20 2.75 -6.97
N VAL A 261 -20.33 1.77 -6.79
CA VAL A 261 -20.09 0.72 -7.78
C VAL A 261 -21.07 -0.42 -7.51
N ASN A 262 -22.05 -0.61 -8.39
CA ASN A 262 -23.07 -1.65 -8.24
C ASN A 262 -23.33 -2.30 -9.61
N TYR A 263 -23.07 -3.60 -9.71
CA TYR A 263 -23.23 -4.39 -10.95
C TYR A 263 -24.55 -5.13 -11.04
N VAL A 264 -25.17 -5.36 -9.89
CA VAL A 264 -26.41 -6.16 -9.80
C VAL A 264 -27.63 -5.30 -10.12
N SER A 265 -27.51 -3.98 -9.98
CA SER A 265 -28.61 -3.06 -10.26
C SER A 265 -28.16 -1.86 -11.09
N SER A 266 -29.11 -1.20 -11.74
CA SER A 266 -28.89 0.10 -12.42
C SER A 266 -28.64 1.25 -11.44
N GLN A 267 -28.72 1.00 -10.13
CA GLN A 267 -28.51 2.01 -9.10
C GLN A 267 -27.02 2.34 -8.99
N LYS A 268 -26.67 3.56 -9.35
CA LYS A 268 -25.30 4.09 -9.30
C LYS A 268 -25.08 5.06 -8.11
N LEU A 269 -26.07 5.29 -7.28
CA LEU A 269 -26.04 6.16 -6.12
C LEU A 269 -26.52 5.41 -4.88
N GLY A 270 -25.85 5.67 -3.75
CA GLY A 270 -26.20 5.08 -2.47
C GLY A 270 -25.57 5.83 -1.30
N TYR A 271 -26.12 5.61 -0.10
CA TYR A 271 -25.50 6.13 1.11
C TYR A 271 -24.13 5.46 1.33
N GLY A 272 -23.13 6.26 1.72
CA GLY A 272 -21.76 5.79 1.93
C GLY A 272 -20.92 5.70 0.65
N GLY A 273 -21.42 6.19 -0.50
CA GLY A 273 -20.59 6.30 -1.71
C GLY A 273 -19.31 7.09 -1.41
N GLY A 274 -18.14 6.53 -1.70
CA GLY A 274 -16.82 7.08 -1.36
C GLY A 274 -16.09 6.36 -0.23
N ILE A 275 -16.80 5.64 0.66
CA ILE A 275 -16.19 4.98 1.83
C ILE A 275 -15.17 3.88 1.44
N CYS A 276 -15.36 3.23 0.32
CA CYS A 276 -14.41 2.24 -0.18
C CYS A 276 -13.03 2.83 -0.51
N GLN A 277 -12.93 4.15 -0.73
CA GLN A 277 -11.61 4.77 -0.87
C GLN A 277 -10.87 4.79 0.48
N VAL A 278 -11.59 4.97 1.59
CA VAL A 278 -10.99 4.94 2.94
C VAL A 278 -10.49 3.53 3.27
N SER A 279 -11.32 2.50 3.04
CA SER A 279 -10.92 1.11 3.27
C SER A 279 -9.76 0.68 2.36
N THR A 280 -9.76 1.12 1.11
CA THR A 280 -8.67 0.84 0.16
C THR A 280 -7.36 1.51 0.58
N THR A 281 -7.41 2.76 1.05
CA THR A 281 -6.21 3.48 1.52
C THR A 281 -5.63 2.80 2.77
N LEU A 282 -6.50 2.40 3.72
CA LEU A 282 -6.09 1.62 4.88
C LEU A 282 -5.47 0.27 4.47
N TYR A 283 -6.13 -0.46 3.58
CA TYR A 283 -5.66 -1.75 3.09
C TYR A 283 -4.24 -1.65 2.50
N ASN A 284 -3.98 -0.65 1.67
CA ASN A 284 -2.66 -0.46 1.07
C ASN A 284 -1.58 -0.02 2.07
N ALA A 285 -1.93 0.69 3.14
CA ALA A 285 -1.00 0.94 4.24
C ALA A 285 -0.67 -0.37 4.97
N ILE A 286 -1.67 -1.20 5.25
CA ILE A 286 -1.50 -2.49 5.94
C ILE A 286 -0.66 -3.49 5.13
N LEU A 287 -0.74 -3.47 3.80
CA LEU A 287 0.06 -4.38 2.95
C LEU A 287 1.58 -4.17 3.10
N GLN A 288 2.03 -3.08 3.70
CA GLN A 288 3.45 -2.76 3.91
C GLN A 288 4.05 -3.41 5.15
N ILE A 289 3.24 -3.92 6.04
CA ILE A 289 3.63 -4.48 7.34
C ILE A 289 2.99 -5.85 7.55
N PRO A 290 3.54 -6.72 8.42
CA PRO A 290 3.03 -8.07 8.61
C PRO A 290 1.75 -8.12 9.47
N ILE A 291 0.74 -7.34 9.11
CA ILE A 291 -0.61 -7.46 9.64
C ILE A 291 -1.41 -8.43 8.79
N GLY A 292 -2.08 -9.38 9.42
CA GLY A 292 -2.87 -10.40 8.74
C GLY A 292 -4.10 -9.81 8.06
N VAL A 293 -4.28 -10.06 6.77
CA VAL A 293 -5.50 -9.72 6.03
C VAL A 293 -6.42 -10.94 6.05
N ILE A 294 -7.38 -10.96 6.97
CA ILE A 294 -8.36 -12.05 7.07
C ILE A 294 -9.32 -12.02 5.89
N LYS A 295 -9.71 -10.81 5.47
CA LYS A 295 -10.61 -10.60 4.35
C LYS A 295 -10.37 -9.24 3.72
N ALA A 296 -10.16 -9.24 2.42
CA ALA A 296 -10.30 -8.10 1.54
C ALA A 296 -11.01 -8.57 0.27
N GLN A 297 -11.83 -7.72 -0.31
CA GLN A 297 -12.60 -8.04 -1.51
C GLN A 297 -12.46 -6.89 -2.49
N VAL A 298 -12.03 -7.20 -3.70
CA VAL A 298 -11.96 -6.21 -4.78
C VAL A 298 -13.36 -5.86 -5.28
N HIS A 299 -13.51 -4.66 -5.84
CA HIS A 299 -14.71 -4.32 -6.58
C HIS A 299 -14.83 -5.21 -7.83
N SER A 300 -16.03 -5.64 -8.13
CA SER A 300 -16.31 -6.62 -9.20
C SER A 300 -16.08 -6.08 -10.61
N SER A 301 -15.62 -4.85 -10.83
CA SER A 301 -15.10 -4.29 -12.08
C SER A 301 -14.54 -2.87 -12.03
N TYR A 302 -14.10 -2.40 -13.14
CA TYR A 302 -13.40 -1.22 -13.66
C TYR A 302 -13.76 0.19 -13.12
N GLY A 303 -14.48 0.33 -11.99
CA GLY A 303 -15.06 1.62 -11.58
C GLY A 303 -14.18 2.51 -10.69
N ILE A 304 -13.02 2.04 -10.23
CA ILE A 304 -12.14 2.83 -9.37
C ILE A 304 -10.89 3.25 -10.13
N SER A 305 -10.40 4.47 -9.85
CA SER A 305 -9.22 5.05 -10.51
C SER A 305 -8.08 5.39 -9.56
N TYR A 306 -8.36 5.47 -8.27
CA TYR A 306 -7.42 5.95 -7.23
C TYR A 306 -6.39 4.90 -6.78
N VAL A 307 -6.55 3.65 -7.19
CA VAL A 307 -5.54 2.59 -7.09
C VAL A 307 -5.65 1.71 -8.34
N PRO A 308 -4.61 0.91 -8.64
CA PRO A 308 -4.70 -0.08 -9.70
C PRO A 308 -5.72 -1.17 -9.43
N LEU A 309 -6.02 -1.94 -10.47
CA LEU A 309 -6.89 -3.10 -10.38
C LEU A 309 -6.34 -4.07 -9.33
N ASP A 310 -7.25 -4.71 -8.60
CA ASP A 310 -6.97 -5.71 -7.55
C ASP A 310 -6.26 -5.19 -6.29
N MET A 311 -5.98 -3.89 -6.21
CA MET A 311 -5.40 -3.24 -5.02
C MET A 311 -6.44 -2.56 -4.13
N ASP A 312 -7.70 -2.70 -4.46
CA ASP A 312 -8.81 -2.11 -3.70
C ASP A 312 -9.39 -3.06 -2.66
N ALA A 313 -10.02 -2.48 -1.65
CA ALA A 313 -10.76 -3.18 -0.62
C ALA A 313 -12.19 -2.62 -0.54
N ALA A 314 -13.11 -3.32 -1.18
CA ALA A 314 -14.52 -2.97 -1.12
C ALA A 314 -15.10 -3.24 0.28
N VAL A 315 -15.96 -2.31 0.74
CA VAL A 315 -16.77 -2.46 1.94
C VAL A 315 -18.21 -2.11 1.63
N GLY A 316 -19.16 -2.73 2.36
CA GLY A 316 -20.56 -2.55 2.03
C GLY A 316 -21.50 -3.33 2.95
N LYS A 317 -22.72 -3.56 2.47
CA LYS A 317 -23.73 -4.33 3.21
C LYS A 317 -23.37 -5.82 3.24
N GLY A 318 -23.85 -6.49 4.27
CA GLY A 318 -23.66 -7.93 4.44
C GLY A 318 -22.20 -8.29 4.77
N ASN A 319 -21.66 -9.25 4.03
CA ASN A 319 -20.32 -9.78 4.31
C ASN A 319 -19.20 -9.11 3.46
N ILE A 320 -19.45 -7.91 2.91
CA ILE A 320 -18.44 -7.14 2.17
C ILE A 320 -17.72 -6.24 3.17
N ASP A 321 -16.50 -6.63 3.55
CA ASP A 321 -15.79 -6.01 4.65
C ASP A 321 -14.26 -6.16 4.51
N LEU A 322 -13.50 -5.20 5.02
CA LEU A 322 -12.07 -5.33 5.24
C LEU A 322 -11.83 -5.81 6.67
N ARG A 323 -11.25 -7.00 6.81
CA ARG A 323 -10.96 -7.62 8.09
C ARG A 323 -9.47 -7.90 8.23
N LEU A 324 -8.93 -7.47 9.33
CA LEU A 324 -7.50 -7.56 9.63
C LEU A 324 -7.30 -8.27 10.97
N GLN A 325 -6.11 -8.78 11.19
CA GLN A 325 -5.64 -9.20 12.50
C GLN A 325 -4.27 -8.56 12.75
N ASN A 326 -4.12 -7.87 13.85
CA ASN A 326 -2.82 -7.37 14.26
C ASN A 326 -1.94 -8.53 14.70
N THR A 327 -1.02 -8.96 13.84
CA THR A 327 -0.07 -10.04 14.10
C THR A 327 1.30 -9.52 14.58
N LEU A 328 1.40 -8.21 14.81
CA LEU A 328 2.60 -7.59 15.38
C LEU A 328 2.65 -7.79 16.89
N PRO A 329 3.84 -7.84 17.51
CA PRO A 329 4.01 -8.02 18.95
C PRO A 329 3.68 -6.77 19.78
N TYR A 330 3.01 -5.78 19.18
CA TYR A 330 2.62 -4.52 19.80
C TYR A 330 1.33 -3.98 19.19
N ASP A 331 0.71 -3.04 19.88
CA ASP A 331 -0.49 -2.37 19.40
C ASP A 331 -0.18 -1.44 18.25
N VAL A 332 -1.10 -1.31 17.31
CA VAL A 332 -0.99 -0.33 16.23
C VAL A 332 -2.11 0.71 16.31
N ARG A 333 -1.80 1.94 15.95
CA ARG A 333 -2.75 3.05 15.87
C ARG A 333 -2.85 3.53 14.43
N PHE A 334 -4.07 3.66 13.96
CA PHE A 334 -4.36 4.27 12.66
C PHE A 334 -4.51 5.78 12.82
N ALA A 335 -3.83 6.55 11.98
CA ALA A 335 -3.99 7.99 11.90
C ALA A 335 -4.39 8.36 10.47
N LEU A 336 -5.62 8.80 10.31
CA LEU A 336 -6.21 9.12 9.03
C LEU A 336 -6.36 10.63 8.85
N GLN A 337 -6.14 11.10 7.63
CA GLN A 337 -6.34 12.49 7.25
C GLN A 337 -6.89 12.58 5.83
N ALA A 338 -7.81 13.52 5.60
CA ALA A 338 -8.27 13.88 4.26
C ALA A 338 -8.22 15.42 4.11
N VAL A 339 -7.22 15.92 3.38
CA VAL A 339 -6.96 17.36 3.22
C VAL A 339 -6.58 17.66 1.78
N GLY A 340 -7.24 18.64 1.18
CA GLY A 340 -6.91 19.14 -0.16
C GLY A 340 -6.95 18.11 -1.27
N GLY A 341 -7.85 17.12 -1.15
CA GLY A 341 -7.98 16.05 -2.13
C GLY A 341 -6.96 14.91 -1.94
N VAL A 342 -6.27 14.87 -0.80
CA VAL A 342 -5.41 13.76 -0.41
C VAL A 342 -6.02 13.04 0.79
N LEU A 343 -6.24 11.76 0.66
CA LEU A 343 -6.62 10.86 1.74
C LEU A 343 -5.40 10.02 2.10
N THR A 344 -4.94 10.14 3.33
CA THR A 344 -3.75 9.43 3.83
C THR A 344 -4.08 8.62 5.08
N VAL A 345 -3.57 7.41 5.11
CA VAL A 345 -3.53 6.54 6.28
C VAL A 345 -2.09 6.36 6.70
N ARG A 346 -1.81 6.63 7.96
CA ARG A 346 -0.56 6.37 8.66
C ARG A 346 -0.82 5.32 9.72
N VAL A 347 0.09 4.36 9.86
CA VAL A 347 0.03 3.32 10.90
C VAL A 347 1.22 3.51 11.82
N TYR A 348 0.95 3.67 13.10
CA TYR A 348 1.96 3.88 14.14
C TYR A 348 2.04 2.70 15.08
N ARG A 349 3.24 2.41 15.60
CA ARG A 349 3.38 1.58 16.79
C ARG A 349 2.82 2.33 18.00
N ALA A 350 1.83 1.77 18.69
CA ALA A 350 1.14 2.45 19.80
C ALA A 350 1.66 2.06 21.18
N SER A 351 2.28 0.88 21.32
CA SER A 351 2.81 0.39 22.61
C SER A 351 4.16 -0.29 22.44
#